data_74c6c6708ba4dd7628a69cc8012506ad
#
_entry.id   74c6c6708ba4dd7628a69cc8012506ad
#
_cell.length_a   1.000
_cell.length_b   1.000
_cell.length_c   1.000
_cell.angle_alpha   90.00
_cell.angle_beta   90.00
_cell.angle_gamma   90.00
#
_symmetry.space_group_name_H-M   'P 1'
#
loop_
_entity.id
_entity.type
_entity.pdbx_description
1 polymer ?
#
loop_
_entity_poly.entity_id
_entity_poly.type
_entity_poly.pdbx_seq_one_letter_code
_entity_poly.pdbx_strand_id
1 'polypeptide(L)'
;GVLVDSDVLAREVVEPGTPGLQQLTDTFGTGILASDGSLDRPALAAQAFGDEESRKKLNAIVHPLVGKRTAEIIDGASSDAVVVQDIPLLVEGSMGPFFHLVVVVWVDAEERVRRLTGQRNMPEADARARIAAQATDDARRAAADVWIDNTGAPGSVDEQIRTLWAERLVPFERNIREGVVARTHPEQVTADPAWDLQARRIIGRLALACADKAVRIDHVGSTAVPGLDAKDVIDIQITVRGLDDADAVADQLRLAGFPGIEASSFDDPKPAYGIGGEADPAVWGKRFHGNADPGRPANVHIRVDGWPNQQFALLFRDWLRADAAVATEYSAIKRRATVAAAGITDYRTAIEAYESAKAPWFDVAYRRAWQWASDTGWSS
;
A
#
# COMPACT_ATOMS: atom_id res chain seq x y z
N GLY A 1 21.39 -0.29 5.45
CA GLY A 1 20.28 0.66 5.27
C GLY A 1 20.73 2.11 5.32
N VAL A 2 19.96 2.99 4.73
CA VAL A 2 20.19 4.44 4.73
C VAL A 2 19.05 5.08 5.51
N LEU A 3 19.39 5.92 6.51
CA LEU A 3 18.40 6.68 7.30
C LEU A 3 18.26 8.08 6.74
N VAL A 4 17.04 8.52 6.51
CA VAL A 4 16.65 9.89 6.15
C VAL A 4 15.73 10.41 7.24
N ASP A 5 16.24 11.29 8.10
CA ASP A 5 15.47 11.94 9.15
C ASP A 5 14.99 13.31 8.64
N SER A 6 13.69 13.45 8.42
CA SER A 6 13.10 14.69 7.87
C SER A 6 13.28 15.90 8.78
N ASP A 7 13.30 15.71 10.10
CA ASP A 7 13.54 16.79 11.07
C ASP A 7 14.99 17.26 11.05
N VAL A 8 15.94 16.35 10.84
CA VAL A 8 17.37 16.68 10.67
C VAL A 8 17.56 17.43 9.35
N LEU A 9 17.01 16.94 8.25
CA LEU A 9 17.12 17.60 6.95
C LEU A 9 16.46 19.00 6.95
N ALA A 10 15.30 19.14 7.60
CA ALA A 10 14.66 20.47 7.74
C ALA A 10 15.52 21.48 8.52
N ARG A 11 16.47 21.01 9.31
CA ARG A 11 17.47 21.87 9.97
C ARG A 11 18.64 22.16 9.05
N GLU A 12 19.17 21.14 8.38
CA GLU A 12 20.32 21.23 7.48
C GLU A 12 20.07 22.23 6.35
N VAL A 13 18.91 22.18 5.69
CA VAL A 13 18.60 23.01 4.51
C VAL A 13 18.46 24.51 4.82
N VAL A 14 18.43 24.89 6.09
CA VAL A 14 18.35 26.29 6.55
C VAL A 14 19.52 26.70 7.46
N GLU A 15 20.66 26.01 7.35
CA GLU A 15 21.89 26.39 8.06
C GLU A 15 22.54 27.67 7.46
N PRO A 16 23.42 28.32 8.18
CA PRO A 16 24.13 29.51 7.70
C PRO A 16 24.81 29.24 6.34
N GLY A 17 24.60 30.14 5.40
CA GLY A 17 25.17 30.03 4.04
C GLY A 17 24.37 29.20 3.06
N THR A 18 23.23 28.59 3.47
CA THR A 18 22.36 27.84 2.56
C THR A 18 21.39 28.75 1.78
N PRO A 19 20.98 28.37 0.58
CA PRO A 19 19.91 29.06 -0.15
C PRO A 19 18.57 29.07 0.62
N GLY A 20 18.33 28.08 1.48
CA GLY A 20 17.12 28.00 2.29
C GLY A 20 17.04 29.09 3.35
N LEU A 21 18.13 29.33 4.08
CA LEU A 21 18.18 30.45 5.05
C LEU A 21 18.01 31.78 4.34
N GLN A 22 18.61 31.97 3.17
CA GLN A 22 18.44 33.21 2.39
C GLN A 22 16.98 33.41 2.00
N GLN A 23 16.28 32.39 1.44
CA GLN A 23 14.87 32.52 1.08
C GLN A 23 13.97 32.78 2.27
N LEU A 24 14.26 32.19 3.43
CA LEU A 24 13.53 32.50 4.68
C LEU A 24 13.74 33.95 5.08
N THR A 25 14.98 34.45 5.02
CA THR A 25 15.31 35.83 5.37
C THR A 25 14.65 36.85 4.43
N ASP A 26 14.61 36.51 3.12
CA ASP A 26 13.94 37.37 2.13
C ASP A 26 12.42 37.38 2.34
N THR A 27 11.83 36.31 2.88
CA THR A 27 10.38 36.17 3.08
C THR A 27 9.93 36.77 4.44
N PHE A 28 10.68 36.50 5.51
CA PHE A 28 10.29 36.79 6.88
C PHE A 28 11.12 37.95 7.50
N GLY A 29 12.11 38.47 6.76
CA GLY A 29 12.98 39.51 7.23
C GLY A 29 14.14 39.03 8.09
N THR A 30 15.09 39.92 8.37
CA THR A 30 16.32 39.63 9.19
C THR A 30 16.04 39.36 10.65
N GLY A 31 14.82 39.66 11.15
CA GLY A 31 14.43 39.41 12.54
C GLY A 31 14.32 37.92 12.91
N ILE A 32 14.46 37.00 11.93
CA ILE A 32 14.53 35.57 12.16
C ILE A 32 15.97 35.05 12.32
N LEU A 33 16.98 35.96 12.33
CA LEU A 33 18.38 35.57 12.48
C LEU A 33 18.85 35.86 13.93
N ALA A 34 19.61 34.94 14.47
CA ALA A 34 20.37 35.11 15.69
C ALA A 34 21.61 35.99 15.43
N SER A 35 22.28 36.43 16.52
CA SER A 35 23.45 37.31 16.44
C SER A 35 24.65 36.71 15.70
N ASP A 36 24.74 35.40 15.60
CA ASP A 36 25.77 34.64 14.88
C ASP A 36 25.41 34.38 13.40
N GLY A 37 24.26 34.89 12.94
CA GLY A 37 23.75 34.68 11.58
C GLY A 37 23.03 33.36 11.36
N SER A 38 22.87 32.55 12.40
CA SER A 38 22.05 31.33 12.33
C SER A 38 20.55 31.64 12.45
N LEU A 39 19.71 30.66 12.11
CA LEU A 39 18.25 30.79 12.21
C LEU A 39 17.79 30.79 13.68
N ASP A 40 17.19 31.89 14.12
CA ASP A 40 16.42 31.95 15.36
C ASP A 40 15.07 31.26 15.17
N ARG A 41 15.00 29.95 15.52
CA ARG A 41 13.81 29.12 15.35
C ARG A 41 12.60 29.60 16.16
N PRO A 42 12.74 30.04 17.42
CA PRO A 42 11.67 30.72 18.16
C PRO A 42 11.11 31.95 17.44
N ALA A 43 11.98 32.85 16.95
CA ALA A 43 11.56 34.03 16.22
C ALA A 43 10.83 33.68 14.90
N LEU A 44 11.36 32.73 14.12
CA LEU A 44 10.66 32.23 12.91
C LEU A 44 9.33 31.61 13.27
N ALA A 45 9.26 30.77 14.31
CA ALA A 45 8.02 30.12 14.75
C ALA A 45 6.95 31.16 15.14
N ALA A 46 7.33 32.22 15.87
CA ALA A 46 6.40 33.30 16.24
C ALA A 46 5.78 33.98 15.00
N GLN A 47 6.55 34.13 13.91
CA GLN A 47 6.07 34.75 12.68
C GLN A 47 5.32 33.76 11.80
N ALA A 48 5.84 32.56 11.64
CA ALA A 48 5.32 31.57 10.68
C ALA A 48 4.05 30.86 11.16
N PHE A 49 3.87 30.69 12.48
CA PHE A 49 2.71 30.01 13.04
C PHE A 49 1.63 30.95 13.58
N GLY A 50 1.81 32.27 13.41
CA GLY A 50 0.83 33.28 13.80
C GLY A 50 -0.42 33.28 12.90
N ASP A 51 -0.26 32.88 11.64
CA ASP A 51 -1.36 32.75 10.64
C ASP A 51 -1.08 31.67 9.60
N GLU A 52 -2.14 31.26 8.91
CA GLU A 52 -2.07 30.16 7.92
C GLU A 52 -1.25 30.54 6.66
N GLU A 53 -1.27 31.82 6.25
CA GLU A 53 -0.55 32.27 5.05
C GLU A 53 0.97 32.21 5.29
N SER A 54 1.43 32.69 6.43
CA SER A 54 2.84 32.63 6.84
C SER A 54 3.33 31.19 6.96
N ARG A 55 2.50 30.29 7.51
CA ARG A 55 2.81 28.87 7.55
C ARG A 55 2.93 28.26 6.15
N LYS A 56 2.05 28.61 5.22
CA LYS A 56 2.14 28.18 3.81
C LYS A 56 3.43 28.66 3.14
N LYS A 57 3.83 29.91 3.37
CA LYS A 57 5.11 30.48 2.88
C LYS A 57 6.31 29.70 3.40
N LEU A 58 6.36 29.44 4.71
CA LEU A 58 7.41 28.63 5.30
C LEU A 58 7.50 27.23 4.65
N ASN A 59 6.36 26.55 4.54
CA ASN A 59 6.31 25.21 3.96
C ASN A 59 6.69 25.20 2.47
N ALA A 60 6.30 26.23 1.70
CA ALA A 60 6.65 26.37 0.29
C ALA A 60 8.16 26.54 0.04
N ILE A 61 8.90 27.03 1.06
CA ILE A 61 10.37 27.15 1.03
C ILE A 61 11.02 25.83 1.49
N VAL A 62 10.63 25.34 2.67
CA VAL A 62 11.36 24.25 3.33
C VAL A 62 11.07 22.89 2.68
N HIS A 63 9.80 22.58 2.33
CA HIS A 63 9.46 21.25 1.80
C HIS A 63 10.20 20.89 0.50
N PRO A 64 10.30 21.79 -0.52
CA PRO A 64 11.06 21.47 -1.74
C PRO A 64 12.56 21.23 -1.47
N LEU A 65 13.15 21.98 -0.53
CA LEU A 65 14.56 21.83 -0.16
C LEU A 65 14.83 20.51 0.55
N VAL A 66 13.96 20.15 1.50
CA VAL A 66 14.01 18.83 2.17
C VAL A 66 13.81 17.71 1.13
N GLY A 67 12.84 17.85 0.23
CA GLY A 67 12.59 16.87 -0.85
C GLY A 67 13.81 16.70 -1.74
N LYS A 68 14.46 17.80 -2.16
CA LYS A 68 15.69 17.76 -2.97
C LYS A 68 16.81 17.04 -2.22
N ARG A 69 17.02 17.39 -0.95
CA ARG A 69 18.07 16.77 -0.13
C ARG A 69 17.84 15.30 0.11
N THR A 70 16.57 14.92 0.33
CA THR A 70 16.14 13.51 0.40
C THR A 70 16.47 12.75 -0.88
N ALA A 71 16.15 13.32 -2.04
CA ALA A 71 16.47 12.71 -3.34
C ALA A 71 17.98 12.52 -3.52
N GLU A 72 18.80 13.52 -3.19
CA GLU A 72 20.28 13.42 -3.24
C GLU A 72 20.83 12.26 -2.38
N ILE A 73 20.25 12.04 -1.19
CA ILE A 73 20.65 10.94 -0.30
C ILE A 73 20.23 9.59 -0.90
N ILE A 74 19.03 9.51 -1.47
CA ILE A 74 18.51 8.29 -2.12
C ILE A 74 19.35 7.95 -3.35
N ASP A 75 19.63 8.94 -4.20
CA ASP A 75 20.42 8.76 -5.43
C ASP A 75 21.86 8.35 -5.12
N GLY A 76 22.41 8.77 -3.98
CA GLY A 76 23.73 8.37 -3.50
C GLY A 76 23.77 7.02 -2.78
N ALA A 77 22.63 6.40 -2.53
CA ALA A 77 22.57 5.10 -1.86
C ALA A 77 22.96 3.96 -2.80
N SER A 78 23.47 2.84 -2.26
CA SER A 78 23.72 1.64 -3.06
C SER A 78 22.40 1.05 -3.60
N SER A 79 22.47 0.38 -4.75
CA SER A 79 21.29 -0.16 -5.44
C SER A 79 20.53 -1.24 -4.65
N ASP A 80 21.15 -1.80 -3.61
CA ASP A 80 20.60 -2.79 -2.67
C ASP A 80 20.24 -2.17 -1.31
N ALA A 81 20.22 -0.84 -1.22
CA ALA A 81 19.96 -0.17 0.03
C ALA A 81 18.46 -0.16 0.39
N VAL A 82 18.13 -0.56 1.59
CA VAL A 82 16.86 -0.23 2.22
C VAL A 82 16.96 1.20 2.76
N VAL A 83 16.16 2.12 2.21
CA VAL A 83 16.07 3.52 2.69
C VAL A 83 14.93 3.64 3.69
N VAL A 84 15.24 4.07 4.88
CA VAL A 84 14.27 4.34 5.95
C VAL A 84 14.11 5.85 6.09
N GLN A 85 12.89 6.35 5.84
CA GLN A 85 12.56 7.75 6.03
C GLN A 85 11.76 7.92 7.32
N ASP A 86 12.28 8.71 8.26
CA ASP A 86 11.54 9.13 9.46
C ASP A 86 10.76 10.41 9.15
N ILE A 87 9.42 10.29 9.16
CA ILE A 87 8.50 11.38 8.81
C ILE A 87 7.43 11.48 9.91
N PRO A 88 7.54 12.43 10.82
CA PRO A 88 6.65 12.55 11.99
C PRO A 88 5.16 12.71 11.66
N LEU A 89 4.82 13.33 10.52
CA LEU A 89 3.45 13.63 10.10
C LEU A 89 3.07 12.90 8.79
N LEU A 90 3.61 11.70 8.56
CA LEU A 90 3.35 10.91 7.36
C LEU A 90 1.86 10.61 7.19
N VAL A 91 1.18 10.23 8.27
CA VAL A 91 -0.24 9.85 8.26
C VAL A 91 -1.13 11.07 8.02
N GLU A 92 -0.85 12.17 8.72
CA GLU A 92 -1.53 13.45 8.57
C GLU A 92 -1.39 14.02 7.14
N GLY A 93 -0.22 13.82 6.53
CA GLY A 93 0.07 14.22 5.15
C GLY A 93 -0.43 13.25 4.09
N SER A 94 -1.07 12.14 4.48
CA SER A 94 -1.53 11.08 3.57
C SER A 94 -0.42 10.56 2.63
N MET A 95 0.82 10.50 3.13
CA MET A 95 2.00 10.19 2.32
C MET A 95 2.25 8.69 2.11
N GLY A 96 1.46 7.82 2.74
CA GLY A 96 1.65 6.36 2.68
C GLY A 96 1.85 5.79 1.27
N PRO A 97 1.07 6.20 0.24
CA PRO A 97 1.22 5.70 -1.13
C PRO A 97 2.59 5.93 -1.79
N PHE A 98 3.37 6.90 -1.31
CA PHE A 98 4.71 7.19 -1.84
C PHE A 98 5.80 6.21 -1.38
N PHE A 99 5.47 5.32 -0.44
CA PHE A 99 6.42 4.38 0.15
C PHE A 99 6.02 2.93 -0.14
N HIS A 100 7.02 2.08 -0.34
CA HIS A 100 6.81 0.65 -0.51
C HIS A 100 6.16 0.02 0.72
N LEU A 101 6.50 0.51 1.92
CA LEU A 101 6.02 0.00 3.18
C LEU A 101 6.01 1.11 4.24
N VAL A 102 4.96 1.18 5.03
CA VAL A 102 4.81 2.13 6.14
C VAL A 102 4.88 1.37 7.47
N VAL A 103 5.85 1.73 8.30
CA VAL A 103 5.97 1.24 9.68
C VAL A 103 5.45 2.32 10.62
N VAL A 104 4.46 2.00 11.42
CA VAL A 104 4.00 2.88 12.51
C VAL A 104 4.54 2.36 13.83
N VAL A 105 5.35 3.17 14.49
CA VAL A 105 5.78 2.93 15.88
C VAL A 105 4.77 3.59 16.79
N TRP A 106 3.99 2.77 17.46
CA TRP A 106 2.88 3.23 18.29
C TRP A 106 3.23 3.15 19.78
N VAL A 107 2.68 4.08 20.53
CA VAL A 107 2.71 4.10 21.99
C VAL A 107 1.34 4.51 22.51
N ASP A 108 0.87 3.87 23.55
CA ASP A 108 -0.36 4.22 24.26
C ASP A 108 -0.42 5.72 24.60
N ALA A 109 -1.61 6.32 24.56
CA ALA A 109 -1.80 7.75 24.73
C ALA A 109 -1.32 8.26 26.09
N GLU A 110 -1.61 7.54 27.18
CA GLU A 110 -1.18 7.94 28.53
C GLU A 110 0.33 7.78 28.69
N GLU A 111 0.93 6.76 28.08
CA GLU A 111 2.38 6.62 28.04
C GLU A 111 3.04 7.74 27.23
N ARG A 112 2.43 8.20 26.13
CA ARG A 112 2.88 9.38 25.39
C ARG A 112 2.86 10.64 26.27
N VAL A 113 1.77 10.86 27.02
CA VAL A 113 1.68 11.97 27.99
C VAL A 113 2.79 11.87 29.01
N ARG A 114 2.98 10.68 29.61
CA ARG A 114 4.03 10.44 30.63
C ARG A 114 5.44 10.73 30.09
N ARG A 115 5.75 10.32 28.85
CA ARG A 115 7.06 10.59 28.21
C ARG A 115 7.24 12.08 27.90
N LEU A 116 6.21 12.77 27.43
CA LEU A 116 6.28 14.21 27.14
C LEU A 116 6.46 15.05 28.41
N THR A 117 5.72 14.73 29.47
CA THR A 117 5.83 15.46 30.75
C THR A 117 7.13 15.13 31.48
N GLY A 118 7.51 13.84 31.58
CA GLY A 118 8.66 13.41 32.33
C GLY A 118 10.01 13.64 31.64
N GLN A 119 10.10 13.46 30.31
CA GLN A 119 11.39 13.58 29.61
C GLN A 119 11.60 14.94 28.95
N ARG A 120 10.52 15.64 28.57
CA ARG A 120 10.58 16.94 27.87
C ARG A 120 10.08 18.10 28.72
N ASN A 121 9.73 17.83 29.99
CA ASN A 121 9.19 18.84 30.93
C ASN A 121 8.00 19.63 30.36
N MET A 122 7.20 19.01 29.47
CA MET A 122 6.03 19.63 28.84
C MET A 122 4.88 19.67 29.84
N PRO A 123 4.13 20.78 29.99
CA PRO A 123 2.90 20.80 30.76
C PRO A 123 1.92 19.75 30.25
N GLU A 124 1.20 19.07 31.15
CA GLU A 124 0.30 17.97 30.75
C GLU A 124 -0.80 18.42 29.78
N ALA A 125 -1.36 19.62 29.99
CA ALA A 125 -2.35 20.19 29.09
C ALA A 125 -1.83 20.34 27.65
N ASP A 126 -0.58 20.81 27.52
CA ASP A 126 0.07 20.98 26.20
C ASP A 126 0.39 19.62 25.55
N ALA A 127 0.82 18.63 26.36
CA ALA A 127 1.06 17.28 25.90
C ALA A 127 -0.23 16.65 25.34
N ARG A 128 -1.35 16.76 26.07
CA ARG A 128 -2.65 16.26 25.62
C ARG A 128 -3.17 17.00 24.38
N ALA A 129 -3.04 18.32 24.32
CA ALA A 129 -3.42 19.11 23.15
C ALA A 129 -2.60 18.69 21.90
N ARG A 130 -1.28 18.47 22.06
CA ARG A 130 -0.41 18.02 20.99
C ARG A 130 -0.78 16.63 20.48
N ILE A 131 -1.11 15.70 21.37
CA ILE A 131 -1.54 14.34 21.00
C ILE A 131 -2.90 14.40 20.27
N ALA A 132 -3.84 15.21 20.75
CA ALA A 132 -5.16 15.36 20.13
C ALA A 132 -5.12 16.01 18.74
N ALA A 133 -4.09 16.79 18.43
CA ALA A 133 -3.89 17.41 17.12
C ALA A 133 -3.28 16.46 16.08
N GLN A 134 -2.82 15.29 16.49
CA GLN A 134 -2.25 14.27 15.58
C GLN A 134 -3.31 13.30 15.07
N ALA A 135 -2.93 12.48 14.08
CA ALA A 135 -3.76 11.41 13.55
C ALA A 135 -4.25 10.47 14.66
N THR A 136 -5.48 10.01 14.54
CA THR A 136 -6.05 9.00 15.45
C THR A 136 -5.35 7.66 15.30
N ASP A 137 -5.50 6.79 16.30
CA ASP A 137 -4.91 5.44 16.20
C ASP A 137 -5.55 4.63 15.07
N ASP A 138 -6.85 4.84 14.76
CA ASP A 138 -7.51 4.23 13.60
C ASP A 138 -6.90 4.68 12.28
N ALA A 139 -6.63 5.99 12.13
CA ALA A 139 -5.96 6.52 10.94
C ALA A 139 -4.53 5.97 10.80
N ARG A 140 -3.80 5.84 11.91
CA ARG A 140 -2.47 5.23 11.93
C ARG A 140 -2.52 3.75 11.55
N ARG A 141 -3.49 2.98 12.08
CA ARG A 141 -3.69 1.58 11.70
C ARG A 141 -4.05 1.42 10.23
N ALA A 142 -4.89 2.32 9.71
CA ALA A 142 -5.23 2.31 8.29
C ALA A 142 -4.02 2.54 7.38
N ALA A 143 -3.06 3.37 7.79
CA ALA A 143 -1.85 3.66 7.04
C ALA A 143 -0.74 2.61 7.22
N ALA A 144 -0.71 1.88 8.34
CA ALA A 144 0.39 0.99 8.71
C ALA A 144 0.36 -0.35 7.97
N ASP A 145 1.46 -0.68 7.29
CA ASP A 145 1.74 -2.06 6.84
C ASP A 145 2.36 -2.90 7.95
N VAL A 146 3.07 -2.24 8.87
CA VAL A 146 3.65 -2.83 10.07
C VAL A 146 3.30 -1.96 11.27
N TRP A 147 2.84 -2.60 12.33
CA TRP A 147 2.54 -1.94 13.60
C TRP A 147 3.50 -2.41 14.67
N ILE A 148 4.27 -1.50 15.24
CA ILE A 148 5.21 -1.79 16.33
C ILE A 148 4.70 -1.13 17.60
N ASP A 149 4.38 -1.93 18.61
CA ASP A 149 4.00 -1.43 19.92
C ASP A 149 5.25 -1.15 20.75
N ASN A 150 5.53 0.12 21.00
CA ASN A 150 6.65 0.61 21.79
C ASN A 150 6.21 1.12 23.18
N THR A 151 5.16 0.57 23.74
CA THR A 151 4.68 0.91 25.09
C THR A 151 5.59 0.34 26.18
N GLY A 152 6.32 -0.75 25.89
CA GLY A 152 7.18 -1.45 26.82
C GLY A 152 8.45 -0.69 27.26
N ALA A 153 9.30 -1.36 28.01
CA ALA A 153 10.60 -0.84 28.44
C ALA A 153 11.53 -0.55 27.24
N PRO A 154 12.53 0.35 27.39
CA PRO A 154 13.54 0.55 26.35
C PRO A 154 14.16 -0.77 25.86
N GLY A 155 14.26 -0.96 24.55
CA GLY A 155 14.75 -2.18 23.92
C GLY A 155 13.70 -3.28 23.73
N SER A 156 12.47 -3.13 24.22
CA SER A 156 11.39 -4.12 24.04
C SER A 156 11.01 -4.39 22.58
N VAL A 157 11.31 -3.47 21.67
CA VAL A 157 11.02 -3.56 20.22
C VAL A 157 12.20 -4.06 19.39
N ASP A 158 13.39 -4.22 19.99
CA ASP A 158 14.62 -4.54 19.24
C ASP A 158 14.51 -5.88 18.47
N GLU A 159 13.88 -6.88 19.05
CA GLU A 159 13.66 -8.17 18.41
C GLU A 159 12.66 -8.04 17.26
N GLN A 160 11.56 -7.33 17.46
CA GLN A 160 10.57 -7.08 16.40
C GLN A 160 11.22 -6.35 15.21
N ILE A 161 12.09 -5.36 15.47
CA ILE A 161 12.81 -4.62 14.44
C ILE A 161 13.80 -5.53 13.70
N ARG A 162 14.56 -6.39 14.42
CA ARG A 162 15.50 -7.32 13.78
C ARG A 162 14.77 -8.32 12.88
N THR A 163 13.66 -8.89 13.36
CA THR A 163 12.81 -9.80 12.58
C THR A 163 12.23 -9.10 11.36
N LEU A 164 11.65 -7.91 11.53
CA LEU A 164 11.15 -7.10 10.42
C LEU A 164 12.23 -6.84 9.36
N TRP A 165 13.43 -6.46 9.80
CA TRP A 165 14.55 -6.20 8.92
C TRP A 165 14.98 -7.43 8.13
N ALA A 166 15.23 -8.55 8.86
CA ALA A 166 15.78 -9.76 8.27
C ALA A 166 14.78 -10.56 7.43
N GLU A 167 13.51 -10.61 7.86
CA GLU A 167 12.53 -11.51 7.27
C GLU A 167 11.58 -10.79 6.27
N ARG A 168 11.52 -9.45 6.31
CA ARG A 168 10.63 -8.70 5.41
C ARG A 168 11.35 -7.63 4.60
N LEU A 169 12.06 -6.67 5.23
CA LEU A 169 12.59 -5.51 4.50
C LEU A 169 13.72 -5.90 3.53
N VAL A 170 14.70 -6.67 3.97
CA VAL A 170 15.80 -7.14 3.11
C VAL A 170 15.30 -8.08 2.00
N PRO A 171 14.46 -9.09 2.27
CA PRO A 171 13.84 -9.89 1.22
C PRO A 171 12.97 -9.07 0.26
N PHE A 172 12.23 -8.05 0.75
CA PHE A 172 11.41 -7.19 -0.09
C PHE A 172 12.25 -6.37 -1.07
N GLU A 173 13.31 -5.70 -0.58
CA GLU A 173 14.26 -4.99 -1.44
C GLU A 173 14.81 -5.91 -2.53
N ARG A 174 15.35 -7.07 -2.14
CA ARG A 174 15.87 -8.05 -3.08
C ARG A 174 14.84 -8.47 -4.13
N ASN A 175 13.62 -8.75 -3.71
CA ASN A 175 12.54 -9.14 -4.61
C ASN A 175 12.21 -8.04 -5.63
N ILE A 176 12.17 -6.76 -5.22
CA ILE A 176 11.97 -5.62 -6.14
C ILE A 176 13.11 -5.56 -7.17
N ARG A 177 14.35 -5.60 -6.70
CA ARG A 177 15.53 -5.51 -7.53
C ARG A 177 15.65 -6.66 -8.53
N GLU A 178 15.29 -7.88 -8.11
CA GLU A 178 15.36 -9.09 -8.93
C GLU A 178 14.06 -9.35 -9.73
N GLY A 179 13.01 -8.54 -9.55
CA GLY A 179 11.72 -8.73 -10.22
C GLY A 179 10.97 -9.97 -9.75
N VAL A 180 11.14 -10.36 -8.48
CA VAL A 180 10.53 -11.56 -7.90
C VAL A 180 9.25 -11.21 -7.14
N VAL A 181 8.17 -11.95 -7.44
CA VAL A 181 6.88 -11.85 -6.74
C VAL A 181 6.90 -12.73 -5.49
N ALA A 182 6.49 -12.17 -4.36
CA ALA A 182 6.27 -12.93 -3.14
C ALA A 182 5.08 -13.89 -3.30
N ARG A 183 5.25 -15.12 -2.85
CA ARG A 183 4.27 -16.21 -3.03
C ARG A 183 4.02 -16.92 -1.72
N THR A 184 2.79 -17.41 -1.56
CA THR A 184 2.40 -18.28 -0.43
C THR A 184 1.68 -19.51 -0.96
N HIS A 185 1.82 -20.62 -0.25
CA HIS A 185 1.09 -21.85 -0.58
C HIS A 185 -0.43 -21.61 -0.52
N PRO A 186 -1.22 -22.40 -1.30
CA PRO A 186 -2.66 -22.20 -1.42
C PRO A 186 -3.43 -22.73 -0.18
N GLU A 187 -3.01 -22.32 0.99
CA GLU A 187 -3.67 -22.60 2.26
C GLU A 187 -4.79 -21.60 2.52
N GLN A 188 -5.91 -22.09 3.02
CA GLN A 188 -7.05 -21.27 3.36
C GLN A 188 -6.98 -20.85 4.84
N VAL A 189 -7.14 -19.56 5.08
CA VAL A 189 -7.23 -18.98 6.43
C VAL A 189 -8.63 -18.42 6.68
N THR A 190 -8.97 -18.25 7.95
CA THR A 190 -10.20 -17.56 8.36
C THR A 190 -10.17 -16.12 7.86
N ALA A 191 -11.36 -15.61 7.48
CA ALA A 191 -11.51 -14.26 6.99
C ALA A 191 -10.93 -13.22 7.97
N ASP A 192 -9.99 -12.40 7.47
CA ASP A 192 -9.36 -11.33 8.23
C ASP A 192 -10.05 -9.99 7.90
N PRO A 193 -10.67 -9.31 8.87
CA PRO A 193 -11.28 -8.00 8.64
C PRO A 193 -10.27 -6.92 8.21
N ALA A 194 -8.96 -7.15 8.39
CA ALA A 194 -7.92 -6.23 7.95
C ALA A 194 -7.65 -6.27 6.43
N TRP A 195 -8.13 -7.27 5.70
CA TRP A 195 -7.91 -7.38 4.24
C TRP A 195 -8.37 -6.13 3.47
N ASP A 196 -9.49 -5.52 3.87
CA ASP A 196 -9.97 -4.29 3.21
C ASP A 196 -8.99 -3.12 3.38
N LEU A 197 -8.46 -2.90 4.60
CA LEU A 197 -7.44 -1.87 4.85
C LEU A 197 -6.13 -2.17 4.10
N GLN A 198 -5.72 -3.43 4.05
CA GLN A 198 -4.53 -3.87 3.33
C GLN A 198 -4.69 -3.64 1.83
N ALA A 199 -5.86 -3.98 1.25
CA ALA A 199 -6.17 -3.71 -0.15
C ALA A 199 -6.16 -2.21 -0.46
N ARG A 200 -6.73 -1.36 0.40
CA ARG A 200 -6.70 0.11 0.22
C ARG A 200 -5.29 0.68 0.16
N ARG A 201 -4.36 0.18 0.99
CA ARG A 201 -2.95 0.61 0.93
C ARG A 201 -2.29 0.23 -0.38
N ILE A 202 -2.53 -1.01 -0.84
CA ILE A 202 -2.04 -1.48 -2.15
C ILE A 202 -2.64 -0.64 -3.27
N ILE A 203 -3.96 -0.41 -3.28
CA ILE A 203 -4.65 0.43 -4.27
C ILE A 203 -4.06 1.84 -4.32
N GLY A 204 -3.76 2.44 -3.17
CA GLY A 204 -3.13 3.76 -3.12
C GLY A 204 -1.77 3.82 -3.84
N ARG A 205 -0.91 2.80 -3.65
CA ARG A 205 0.39 2.67 -4.33
C ARG A 205 0.22 2.43 -5.83
N LEU A 206 -0.70 1.54 -6.20
CA LEU A 206 -0.99 1.23 -7.60
C LEU A 206 -1.58 2.44 -8.32
N ALA A 207 -2.47 3.20 -7.69
CA ALA A 207 -3.04 4.42 -8.25
C ALA A 207 -1.96 5.47 -8.56
N LEU A 208 -0.99 5.62 -7.66
CA LEU A 208 0.15 6.52 -7.88
C LEU A 208 1.03 6.03 -9.04
N ALA A 209 1.32 4.74 -9.11
CA ALA A 209 2.14 4.15 -10.16
C ALA A 209 1.48 4.18 -11.54
N CYS A 210 0.16 3.99 -11.60
CA CYS A 210 -0.60 3.99 -12.86
C CYS A 210 -0.98 5.40 -13.36
N ALA A 211 -0.99 6.40 -12.49
CA ALA A 211 -1.40 7.76 -12.80
C ALA A 211 -2.74 7.80 -13.60
N ASP A 212 -2.78 8.44 -14.77
CA ASP A 212 -3.95 8.58 -15.63
C ASP A 212 -4.25 7.35 -16.52
N LYS A 213 -3.42 6.31 -16.47
CA LYS A 213 -3.60 5.09 -17.27
C LYS A 213 -4.64 4.15 -16.69
N ALA A 214 -4.82 4.13 -15.37
CA ALA A 214 -5.88 3.37 -14.75
C ALA A 214 -7.24 4.10 -14.85
N VAL A 215 -8.25 3.43 -15.37
CA VAL A 215 -9.65 3.89 -15.35
C VAL A 215 -10.23 3.75 -13.95
N ARG A 216 -9.95 2.59 -13.30
CA ARG A 216 -10.34 2.28 -11.93
C ARG A 216 -9.43 1.20 -11.35
N ILE A 217 -9.37 1.10 -10.03
CA ILE A 217 -8.63 0.06 -9.33
C ILE A 217 -9.53 -0.50 -8.23
N ASP A 218 -9.73 -1.81 -8.22
CA ASP A 218 -10.68 -2.49 -7.36
C ASP A 218 -10.04 -3.62 -6.54
N HIS A 219 -10.46 -3.76 -5.28
CA HIS A 219 -10.26 -4.99 -4.53
C HIS A 219 -11.25 -6.04 -5.04
N VAL A 220 -10.76 -7.15 -5.55
CA VAL A 220 -11.54 -8.25 -6.12
C VAL A 220 -11.18 -9.58 -5.44
N GLY A 221 -11.74 -10.68 -5.94
CA GLY A 221 -11.44 -12.01 -5.41
C GLY A 221 -12.04 -12.28 -4.04
N SER A 222 -11.58 -13.35 -3.40
CA SER A 222 -12.18 -13.87 -2.17
C SER A 222 -11.98 -12.96 -0.95
N THR A 223 -10.82 -12.30 -0.84
CA THR A 223 -10.51 -11.41 0.28
C THR A 223 -11.32 -10.10 0.25
N ALA A 224 -11.94 -9.79 -0.90
CA ALA A 224 -12.86 -8.68 -1.05
C ALA A 224 -14.29 -8.97 -0.54
N VAL A 225 -14.59 -10.23 -0.17
CA VAL A 225 -15.92 -10.64 0.31
C VAL A 225 -15.87 -10.79 1.83
N PRO A 226 -16.57 -9.92 2.61
CA PRO A 226 -16.54 -9.97 4.06
C PRO A 226 -16.97 -11.33 4.62
N GLY A 227 -16.20 -11.88 5.57
CA GLY A 227 -16.49 -13.15 6.23
C GLY A 227 -16.17 -14.40 5.39
N LEU A 228 -15.64 -14.27 4.18
CA LEU A 228 -15.30 -15.41 3.33
C LEU A 228 -13.85 -15.86 3.57
N ASP A 229 -13.67 -17.06 4.12
CA ASP A 229 -12.35 -17.68 4.25
C ASP A 229 -11.64 -17.74 2.91
N ALA A 230 -10.35 -17.43 2.87
CA ALA A 230 -9.58 -17.34 1.63
C ALA A 230 -8.10 -17.70 1.83
N LYS A 231 -7.36 -17.85 0.74
CA LYS A 231 -5.89 -17.73 0.80
C LYS A 231 -5.56 -16.30 1.25
N ASP A 232 -4.55 -16.14 2.08
CA ASP A 232 -4.12 -14.81 2.53
C ASP A 232 -3.32 -14.06 1.44
N VAL A 233 -4.00 -13.81 0.32
CA VAL A 233 -3.50 -13.10 -0.86
C VAL A 233 -4.54 -12.07 -1.27
N ILE A 234 -4.15 -10.83 -1.36
CA ILE A 234 -5.03 -9.76 -1.81
C ILE A 234 -5.09 -9.75 -3.34
N ASP A 235 -6.28 -9.85 -3.91
CA ASP A 235 -6.48 -9.75 -5.35
C ASP A 235 -6.94 -8.34 -5.72
N ILE A 236 -6.17 -7.65 -6.56
CA ILE A 236 -6.49 -6.32 -7.08
C ILE A 236 -6.70 -6.40 -8.58
N GLN A 237 -7.70 -5.68 -9.09
CA GLN A 237 -7.88 -5.46 -10.51
C GLN A 237 -7.63 -3.99 -10.84
N ILE A 238 -6.72 -3.74 -11.78
CA ILE A 238 -6.55 -2.46 -12.46
C ILE A 238 -7.29 -2.55 -13.79
N THR A 239 -8.22 -1.65 -14.03
CA THR A 239 -8.93 -1.50 -15.30
C THR A 239 -8.25 -0.42 -16.11
N VAL A 240 -7.89 -0.73 -17.37
CA VAL A 240 -7.25 0.18 -18.33
C VAL A 240 -8.06 0.27 -19.61
N ARG A 241 -7.79 1.29 -20.46
CA ARG A 241 -8.49 1.46 -21.74
C ARG A 241 -8.05 0.45 -22.80
N GLY A 242 -6.80 -0.01 -22.72
CA GLY A 242 -6.20 -0.98 -23.65
C GLY A 242 -4.97 -1.61 -23.04
N LEU A 243 -4.50 -2.74 -23.59
CA LEU A 243 -3.29 -3.41 -23.09
C LEU A 243 -2.02 -2.57 -23.27
N ASP A 244 -1.99 -1.64 -24.22
CA ASP A 244 -0.89 -0.68 -24.38
C ASP A 244 -0.76 0.24 -23.16
N ASP A 245 -1.86 0.64 -22.52
CA ASP A 245 -1.83 1.39 -21.26
C ASP A 245 -1.25 0.52 -20.11
N ALA A 246 -1.57 -0.79 -20.11
CA ALA A 246 -1.00 -1.73 -19.14
C ALA A 246 0.53 -1.89 -19.32
N ASP A 247 0.97 -2.00 -20.56
CA ASP A 247 2.39 -2.13 -20.90
C ASP A 247 3.17 -0.83 -20.55
N ALA A 248 2.55 0.32 -20.76
CA ALA A 248 3.14 1.63 -20.46
C ALA A 248 3.41 1.85 -18.96
N VAL A 249 2.68 1.19 -18.05
CA VAL A 249 2.87 1.33 -16.59
C VAL A 249 3.70 0.22 -15.95
N ALA A 250 4.14 -0.77 -16.73
CA ALA A 250 4.80 -1.96 -16.20
C ALA A 250 6.07 -1.65 -15.38
N ASP A 251 6.91 -0.73 -15.86
CA ASP A 251 8.12 -0.30 -15.14
C ASP A 251 7.79 0.46 -13.85
N GLN A 252 6.77 1.32 -13.87
CA GLN A 252 6.34 2.06 -12.68
C GLN A 252 5.77 1.12 -11.62
N LEU A 253 5.00 0.12 -12.04
CA LEU A 253 4.49 -0.93 -11.15
C LEU A 253 5.63 -1.74 -10.53
N ARG A 254 6.63 -2.14 -11.32
CA ARG A 254 7.82 -2.84 -10.82
C ARG A 254 8.57 -2.00 -9.79
N LEU A 255 8.78 -0.72 -10.06
CA LEU A 255 9.43 0.21 -9.14
C LEU A 255 8.58 0.44 -7.86
N ALA A 256 7.26 0.37 -7.96
CA ALA A 256 6.36 0.46 -6.80
C ALA A 256 6.27 -0.85 -5.98
N GLY A 257 7.04 -1.89 -6.36
CA GLY A 257 7.07 -3.18 -5.67
C GLY A 257 6.12 -4.24 -6.24
N PHE A 258 5.61 -4.03 -7.48
CA PHE A 258 4.71 -4.97 -8.16
C PHE A 258 5.29 -5.46 -9.49
N PRO A 259 6.32 -6.33 -9.47
CA PRO A 259 6.90 -6.89 -10.71
C PRO A 259 5.89 -7.72 -11.50
N GLY A 260 6.10 -7.76 -12.83
CA GLY A 260 5.27 -8.51 -13.77
C GLY A 260 5.49 -10.02 -13.71
N ILE A 261 4.46 -10.77 -14.08
CA ILE A 261 4.47 -12.24 -14.21
C ILE A 261 4.11 -12.60 -15.65
N GLU A 262 5.10 -12.84 -16.51
CA GLU A 262 4.90 -13.07 -17.96
C GLU A 262 4.08 -14.32 -18.27
N ALA A 263 4.15 -15.36 -17.45
CA ALA A 263 3.52 -16.66 -17.69
C ALA A 263 1.98 -16.66 -17.61
N SER A 264 1.33 -15.52 -17.34
CA SER A 264 -0.14 -15.43 -17.12
C SER A 264 -0.74 -14.23 -17.87
N SER A 265 -0.62 -14.24 -19.21
CA SER A 265 -1.07 -13.14 -20.08
C SER A 265 -2.53 -13.23 -20.48
N PHE A 266 -3.23 -14.31 -20.13
CA PHE A 266 -4.64 -14.52 -20.45
C PHE A 266 -5.39 -15.09 -19.25
N ASP A 267 -6.64 -14.73 -19.12
CA ASP A 267 -7.59 -15.47 -18.31
C ASP A 267 -8.20 -16.61 -19.16
N ASP A 268 -8.75 -17.63 -18.49
CA ASP A 268 -9.36 -18.78 -19.15
C ASP A 268 -10.68 -18.37 -19.85
N PRO A 269 -10.75 -18.42 -21.19
CA PRO A 269 -11.94 -18.00 -21.93
C PRO A 269 -13.16 -18.81 -21.53
N LYS A 270 -14.29 -18.13 -21.30
CA LYS A 270 -15.57 -18.79 -21.07
C LYS A 270 -16.40 -18.74 -22.35
N PRO A 271 -16.94 -19.89 -22.81
CA PRO A 271 -17.74 -19.92 -24.01
C PRO A 271 -18.95 -19.01 -23.92
N ALA A 272 -19.37 -18.46 -25.04
CA ALA A 272 -20.55 -17.61 -25.15
C ALA A 272 -21.81 -18.37 -24.72
N TYR A 273 -22.37 -18.00 -23.57
CA TYR A 273 -23.63 -18.54 -23.05
C TYR A 273 -24.74 -17.48 -23.05
N GLY A 274 -24.76 -16.62 -24.06
CA GLY A 274 -25.67 -15.49 -24.14
C GLY A 274 -25.04 -14.22 -23.53
N ILE A 275 -25.45 -13.80 -22.36
CA ILE A 275 -24.94 -12.56 -21.74
C ILE A 275 -23.51 -12.77 -21.22
N GLY A 276 -22.59 -11.88 -21.60
CA GLY A 276 -21.22 -11.80 -21.06
C GLY A 276 -20.21 -12.83 -21.54
N GLY A 277 -20.63 -13.88 -22.24
CA GLY A 277 -19.71 -14.84 -22.81
C GLY A 277 -19.16 -14.36 -24.14
N GLU A 278 -17.85 -14.48 -24.35
CA GLU A 278 -17.19 -14.10 -25.59
C GLU A 278 -16.27 -15.25 -26.05
N ALA A 279 -16.43 -15.65 -27.29
CA ALA A 279 -15.67 -16.74 -27.88
C ALA A 279 -14.29 -16.31 -28.40
N ASP A 280 -14.09 -15.01 -28.67
CA ASP A 280 -12.80 -14.51 -29.11
C ASP A 280 -11.78 -14.53 -27.96
N PRO A 281 -10.72 -15.37 -28.05
CA PRO A 281 -9.71 -15.41 -27.01
C PRO A 281 -8.98 -14.08 -26.76
N ALA A 282 -8.95 -13.19 -27.74
CA ALA A 282 -8.22 -11.93 -27.64
C ALA A 282 -8.76 -11.03 -26.52
N VAL A 283 -10.08 -11.02 -26.28
CA VAL A 283 -10.72 -10.21 -25.24
C VAL A 283 -10.58 -10.81 -23.82
N TRP A 284 -9.83 -11.90 -23.68
CA TRP A 284 -9.45 -12.50 -22.39
C TRP A 284 -8.01 -12.19 -22.00
N GLY A 285 -7.33 -11.39 -22.82
CA GLY A 285 -5.97 -10.92 -22.53
C GLY A 285 -5.92 -10.09 -21.27
N LYS A 286 -4.79 -10.16 -20.57
CA LYS A 286 -4.48 -9.34 -19.38
C LYS A 286 -2.99 -9.10 -19.26
N ARG A 287 -2.59 -8.23 -18.32
CA ARG A 287 -1.26 -8.28 -17.72
C ARG A 287 -1.39 -8.69 -16.26
N PHE A 288 -0.39 -9.39 -15.78
CA PHE A 288 -0.42 -9.93 -14.42
C PHE A 288 0.85 -9.54 -13.68
N HIS A 289 0.68 -8.93 -12.52
CA HIS A 289 1.72 -8.51 -11.61
C HIS A 289 1.46 -9.10 -10.23
N GLY A 290 2.44 -9.06 -9.35
CA GLY A 290 2.26 -9.45 -7.97
C GLY A 290 3.12 -8.62 -7.04
N ASN A 291 2.75 -8.58 -5.75
CA ASN A 291 3.53 -7.85 -4.76
C ASN A 291 4.86 -8.57 -4.46
N ALA A 292 5.94 -7.83 -4.44
CA ALA A 292 7.27 -8.31 -4.05
C ALA A 292 7.44 -8.43 -2.51
N ASP A 293 6.53 -7.82 -1.72
CA ASP A 293 6.56 -7.84 -0.26
C ASP A 293 6.19 -9.22 0.30
N PRO A 294 7.13 -9.94 0.94
CA PRO A 294 6.84 -11.26 1.52
C PRO A 294 5.84 -11.20 2.68
N GLY A 295 5.71 -10.05 3.35
CA GLY A 295 4.75 -9.87 4.44
C GLY A 295 3.33 -9.56 3.98
N ARG A 296 3.11 -9.32 2.66
CA ARG A 296 1.77 -9.09 2.11
C ARG A 296 1.65 -9.52 0.65
N PRO A 297 1.58 -10.83 0.36
CA PRO A 297 1.35 -11.31 -0.99
C PRO A 297 0.08 -10.73 -1.61
N ALA A 298 0.18 -10.29 -2.86
CA ALA A 298 -0.97 -9.79 -3.61
C ALA A 298 -0.82 -10.11 -5.10
N ASN A 299 -1.95 -10.36 -5.75
CA ASN A 299 -2.10 -10.48 -7.18
C ASN A 299 -2.67 -9.19 -7.76
N VAL A 300 -2.09 -8.70 -8.84
CA VAL A 300 -2.57 -7.51 -9.54
C VAL A 300 -2.88 -7.87 -10.99
N HIS A 301 -4.16 -7.96 -11.29
CA HIS A 301 -4.67 -8.25 -12.63
C HIS A 301 -4.94 -6.94 -13.35
N ILE A 302 -4.33 -6.72 -14.52
CA ILE A 302 -4.60 -5.54 -15.35
C ILE A 302 -5.43 -6.01 -16.53
N ARG A 303 -6.66 -5.51 -16.63
CA ARG A 303 -7.65 -5.91 -17.63
C ARG A 303 -8.23 -4.71 -18.34
N VAL A 304 -8.67 -4.92 -19.57
CA VAL A 304 -9.25 -3.85 -20.40
C VAL A 304 -10.70 -3.63 -20.02
N ASP A 305 -11.09 -2.38 -19.94
CA ASP A 305 -12.46 -1.94 -19.63
C ASP A 305 -13.48 -2.54 -20.61
N GLY A 306 -14.57 -3.04 -20.06
CA GLY A 306 -15.64 -3.67 -20.83
C GLY A 306 -15.33 -5.09 -21.34
N TRP A 307 -14.11 -5.62 -21.17
CA TRP A 307 -13.82 -7.00 -21.54
C TRP A 307 -14.44 -8.01 -20.56
N PRO A 308 -14.79 -9.23 -21.04
CA PRO A 308 -15.49 -10.23 -20.22
C PRO A 308 -14.76 -10.58 -18.92
N ASN A 309 -13.43 -10.70 -18.95
CA ASN A 309 -12.62 -11.03 -17.79
C ASN A 309 -12.58 -9.88 -16.77
N GLN A 310 -12.59 -8.62 -17.24
CA GLN A 310 -12.66 -7.44 -16.39
C GLN A 310 -14.01 -7.37 -15.68
N GLN A 311 -15.10 -7.50 -16.43
CA GLN A 311 -16.46 -7.45 -15.89
C GLN A 311 -16.73 -8.63 -14.95
N PHE A 312 -16.32 -9.84 -15.30
CA PHE A 312 -16.55 -11.01 -14.48
C PHE A 312 -15.88 -10.95 -13.12
N ALA A 313 -14.71 -10.37 -12.99
CA ALA A 313 -14.05 -10.24 -11.70
C ALA A 313 -14.84 -9.33 -10.73
N LEU A 314 -15.44 -8.27 -11.24
CA LEU A 314 -16.31 -7.37 -10.45
C LEU A 314 -17.65 -8.02 -10.14
N LEU A 315 -18.28 -8.61 -11.16
CA LEU A 315 -19.55 -9.33 -11.05
C LEU A 315 -19.46 -10.46 -10.00
N PHE A 316 -18.43 -11.27 -10.08
CA PHE A 316 -18.22 -12.40 -9.18
C PHE A 316 -18.07 -11.96 -7.73
N ARG A 317 -17.29 -10.91 -7.47
CA ARG A 317 -17.16 -10.29 -6.14
C ARG A 317 -18.54 -9.86 -5.61
N ASP A 318 -19.29 -9.10 -6.42
CA ASP A 318 -20.54 -8.49 -5.99
C ASP A 318 -21.65 -9.53 -5.81
N TRP A 319 -21.68 -10.56 -6.66
CA TRP A 319 -22.57 -11.70 -6.51
C TRP A 319 -22.31 -12.47 -5.20
N LEU A 320 -21.03 -12.75 -4.88
CA LEU A 320 -20.68 -13.42 -3.60
C LEU A 320 -21.03 -12.56 -2.38
N ARG A 321 -20.96 -11.24 -2.50
CA ARG A 321 -21.38 -10.31 -1.43
C ARG A 321 -22.89 -10.30 -1.23
N ALA A 322 -23.66 -10.45 -2.31
CA ALA A 322 -25.10 -10.38 -2.30
C ALA A 322 -25.77 -11.72 -1.94
N ASP A 323 -25.11 -12.85 -2.21
CA ASP A 323 -25.68 -14.19 -2.04
C ASP A 323 -24.82 -15.06 -1.11
N ALA A 324 -25.24 -15.12 0.16
CA ALA A 324 -24.55 -15.89 1.19
C ALA A 324 -24.55 -17.42 0.91
N ALA A 325 -25.54 -17.94 0.18
CA ALA A 325 -25.58 -19.36 -0.17
C ALA A 325 -24.49 -19.70 -1.20
N VAL A 326 -24.30 -18.83 -2.19
CA VAL A 326 -23.22 -18.97 -3.18
C VAL A 326 -21.86 -18.77 -2.53
N ALA A 327 -21.70 -17.82 -1.61
CA ALA A 327 -20.46 -17.63 -0.87
C ALA A 327 -20.11 -18.90 -0.05
N THR A 328 -21.10 -19.53 0.58
CA THR A 328 -20.91 -20.80 1.31
C THR A 328 -20.53 -21.94 0.38
N GLU A 329 -21.21 -22.09 -0.78
CA GLU A 329 -20.87 -23.06 -1.82
C GLU A 329 -19.44 -22.88 -2.30
N TYR A 330 -19.04 -21.66 -2.64
CA TYR A 330 -17.69 -21.35 -3.09
C TYR A 330 -16.63 -21.63 -2.01
N SER A 331 -16.93 -21.35 -0.74
CA SER A 331 -16.05 -21.72 0.36
C SER A 331 -15.81 -23.23 0.44
N ALA A 332 -16.84 -24.06 0.20
CA ALA A 332 -16.69 -25.51 0.16
C ALA A 332 -15.83 -25.98 -1.03
N ILE A 333 -15.96 -25.34 -2.20
CA ILE A 333 -15.10 -25.61 -3.36
C ILE A 333 -13.64 -25.28 -3.03
N LYS A 334 -13.37 -24.14 -2.42
CA LYS A 334 -11.99 -23.74 -2.03
C LYS A 334 -11.38 -24.72 -1.03
N ARG A 335 -12.13 -25.18 -0.03
CA ARG A 335 -11.65 -26.21 0.91
C ARG A 335 -11.23 -27.50 0.19
N ARG A 336 -12.03 -27.97 -0.78
CA ARG A 336 -11.67 -29.14 -1.60
C ARG A 336 -10.40 -28.89 -2.43
N ALA A 337 -10.26 -27.69 -2.97
CA ALA A 337 -9.06 -27.30 -3.72
C ALA A 337 -7.81 -27.25 -2.83
N THR A 338 -7.93 -26.75 -1.60
CA THR A 338 -6.84 -26.77 -0.61
C THR A 338 -6.42 -28.22 -0.29
N VAL A 339 -7.38 -29.14 -0.14
CA VAL A 339 -7.06 -30.56 0.08
C VAL A 339 -6.34 -31.16 -1.12
N ALA A 340 -6.73 -30.81 -2.35
CA ALA A 340 -6.07 -31.29 -3.57
C ALA A 340 -4.61 -30.80 -3.69
N ALA A 341 -4.29 -29.63 -3.14
CA ALA A 341 -2.94 -29.09 -3.12
C ALA A 341 -2.12 -29.51 -1.88
N ALA A 342 -2.76 -30.13 -0.88
CA ALA A 342 -2.12 -30.49 0.38
C ALA A 342 -0.95 -31.47 0.18
N GLY A 343 0.18 -31.22 0.85
CA GLY A 343 1.38 -32.07 0.79
C GLY A 343 2.22 -31.87 -0.48
N ILE A 344 1.80 -31.05 -1.43
CA ILE A 344 2.60 -30.69 -2.60
C ILE A 344 3.56 -29.59 -2.19
N THR A 345 4.85 -29.84 -2.17
CA THR A 345 5.88 -28.88 -1.73
C THR A 345 6.26 -27.88 -2.83
N ASP A 346 6.21 -28.30 -4.11
CA ASP A 346 6.46 -27.40 -5.23
C ASP A 346 5.29 -26.45 -5.40
N TYR A 347 5.57 -25.15 -5.31
CA TYR A 347 4.55 -24.09 -5.36
C TYR A 347 3.73 -24.10 -6.65
N ARG A 348 4.37 -24.28 -7.82
CA ARG A 348 3.68 -24.25 -9.10
C ARG A 348 2.70 -25.41 -9.20
N THR A 349 3.16 -26.61 -8.89
CA THR A 349 2.33 -27.83 -8.89
C THR A 349 1.17 -27.72 -7.89
N ALA A 350 1.41 -27.14 -6.71
CA ALA A 350 0.36 -26.91 -5.72
C ALA A 350 -0.72 -25.93 -6.21
N ILE A 351 -0.33 -24.85 -6.87
CA ILE A 351 -1.27 -23.88 -7.46
C ILE A 351 -2.04 -24.52 -8.62
N GLU A 352 -1.39 -25.28 -9.49
CA GLU A 352 -2.05 -25.99 -10.61
C GLU A 352 -3.10 -26.99 -10.09
N ALA A 353 -2.79 -27.75 -9.07
CA ALA A 353 -3.74 -28.66 -8.42
C ALA A 353 -4.93 -27.92 -7.80
N TYR A 354 -4.65 -26.80 -7.12
CA TYR A 354 -5.68 -25.96 -6.51
C TYR A 354 -6.63 -25.35 -7.56
N GLU A 355 -6.08 -24.77 -8.64
CA GLU A 355 -6.89 -24.13 -9.69
C GLU A 355 -7.69 -25.19 -10.49
N SER A 356 -7.07 -26.32 -10.84
CA SER A 356 -7.74 -27.43 -11.53
C SER A 356 -8.93 -27.98 -10.75
N ALA A 357 -8.83 -28.05 -9.42
CA ALA A 357 -9.93 -28.50 -8.57
C ALA A 357 -11.11 -27.52 -8.52
N LYS A 358 -10.89 -26.23 -8.81
CA LYS A 358 -11.93 -25.18 -8.84
C LYS A 358 -12.55 -25.01 -10.22
N ALA A 359 -11.80 -25.25 -11.30
CA ALA A 359 -12.17 -24.90 -12.66
C ALA A 359 -13.57 -25.39 -13.07
N PRO A 360 -14.00 -26.66 -12.81
CA PRO A 360 -15.35 -27.12 -13.21
C PRO A 360 -16.49 -26.32 -12.55
N TRP A 361 -16.27 -25.84 -11.33
CA TRP A 361 -17.28 -25.02 -10.66
C TRP A 361 -17.37 -23.63 -11.30
N PHE A 362 -16.25 -23.05 -11.71
CA PHE A 362 -16.23 -21.72 -12.34
C PHE A 362 -16.99 -21.68 -13.67
N ASP A 363 -17.03 -22.77 -14.44
CA ASP A 363 -17.81 -22.84 -15.69
C ASP A 363 -19.31 -22.73 -15.43
N VAL A 364 -19.79 -23.29 -14.32
CA VAL A 364 -21.18 -23.16 -13.88
C VAL A 364 -21.43 -21.81 -13.24
N ALA A 365 -20.52 -21.37 -12.38
CA ALA A 365 -20.62 -20.11 -11.65
C ALA A 365 -20.64 -18.89 -12.59
N TYR A 366 -19.87 -18.91 -13.67
CA TYR A 366 -19.86 -17.86 -14.68
C TYR A 366 -21.26 -17.58 -15.23
N ARG A 367 -21.98 -18.63 -15.66
CA ARG A 367 -23.35 -18.50 -16.17
C ARG A 367 -24.32 -18.01 -15.10
N ARG A 368 -24.23 -18.55 -13.89
CA ARG A 368 -25.10 -18.17 -12.77
C ARG A 368 -24.89 -16.71 -12.37
N ALA A 369 -23.65 -16.24 -12.37
CA ALA A 369 -23.35 -14.87 -12.04
C ALA A 369 -23.93 -13.90 -13.08
N TRP A 370 -23.80 -14.19 -14.38
CA TRP A 370 -24.40 -13.37 -15.43
C TRP A 370 -25.93 -13.41 -15.43
N GLN A 371 -26.54 -14.56 -15.07
CA GLN A 371 -27.98 -14.62 -14.87
C GLN A 371 -28.40 -13.72 -13.70
N TRP A 372 -27.70 -13.79 -12.56
CA TRP A 372 -27.92 -12.93 -11.43
C TRP A 372 -27.78 -11.42 -11.80
N ALA A 373 -26.78 -11.07 -12.59
CA ALA A 373 -26.61 -9.72 -13.10
C ALA A 373 -27.82 -9.24 -13.89
N SER A 374 -28.32 -10.10 -14.79
CA SER A 374 -29.54 -9.81 -15.60
C SER A 374 -30.76 -9.63 -14.72
N ASP A 375 -30.96 -10.50 -13.74
CA ASP A 375 -32.14 -10.51 -12.87
C ASP A 375 -32.16 -9.30 -11.90
N THR A 376 -30.99 -8.78 -11.51
CA THR A 376 -30.84 -7.69 -10.57
C THR A 376 -30.57 -6.34 -11.21
N GLY A 377 -30.29 -6.29 -12.52
CA GLY A 377 -29.87 -5.06 -13.22
C GLY A 377 -28.46 -4.61 -12.81
N TRP A 378 -27.58 -5.54 -12.40
CA TRP A 378 -26.22 -5.21 -12.03
C TRP A 378 -25.43 -4.59 -13.20
N SER A 379 -24.65 -3.56 -12.88
CA SER A 379 -23.66 -2.95 -13.79
C SER A 379 -22.33 -2.75 -13.09
N SER A 380 -21.21 -2.91 -13.80
CA SER A 380 -19.84 -2.80 -13.28
C SER A 380 -19.44 -1.35 -12.96
#